data_812ac8aee53f4e107c851837ede1f882
#
_entry.id   812ac8aee53f4e107c851837ede1f882
#
_cell.length_a   1.000
_cell.length_b   1.000
_cell.length_c   1.000
_cell.angle_alpha   90.00
_cell.angle_beta   90.00
_cell.angle_gamma   90.00
#
_symmetry.space_group_name_H-M   'P 1'
#
loop_
_entity.id
_entity.type
_entity.pdbx_description
1 polymer ?
#
loop_
_entity_poly.entity_id
_entity_poly.type
_entity_poly.pdbx_seq_one_letter_code
_entity_poly.pdbx_strand_id
1 'polypeptide(L)'
;LFKSENINHKKNDTFYFIPNPDSTIRWIYPKSLKKPSFLSFYSTSSTRAKILASIFRLSFYFRLNKKIELEVFKDSIIDRIIKQYKDFNYSIFTGTIGINRKAIIELNQNNSTKYFVKVALTEQSKNLINNEKAILNELNKYQYQSLTIPKIIESDSDYITIDNIAPKNQTQSSTLNEIHLNALDEIYSKTIDTKSIQDSTYFEVIKENIAVLSNRSLNKNFNKNKIENLIKNMKTILESLNTEKEISFAYGHNDFTPWNMFIENNHLYLFDWELAKKDIVLLYDFFHFIFQSQILISKSDYKTIFEVIATHIKNNTKLKDIIQKYNIDINENYKLYLLYTVSYYLDKYNNQEKLHDQVFWLIDVWFDAFNDLVDKKGQTFE
;
A
#
# COMPACT_ATOMS: atom_id res chain seq x y z
N LEU A 1 11.28 4.59 -19.35
CA LEU A 1 12.57 4.18 -18.74
C LEU A 1 13.70 4.08 -19.78
N PHE A 2 13.39 3.68 -21.00
CA PHE A 2 14.35 3.43 -22.06
C PHE A 2 14.20 4.38 -23.25
N LYS A 3 13.41 5.45 -23.19
CA LYS A 3 13.30 6.48 -24.23
C LYS A 3 13.75 7.83 -23.70
N SER A 4 14.70 8.48 -24.37
CA SER A 4 14.92 9.92 -24.33
C SER A 4 14.74 10.51 -25.74
N GLU A 5 14.31 11.75 -25.83
CA GLU A 5 14.04 12.40 -27.14
C GLU A 5 15.31 12.84 -27.89
N ASN A 6 16.52 12.67 -27.35
CA ASN A 6 17.76 13.06 -27.98
C ASN A 6 18.57 11.86 -28.45
N ILE A 7 18.64 11.72 -29.77
CA ILE A 7 19.30 10.65 -30.51
C ILE A 7 20.81 11.00 -30.67
N ASN A 8 21.65 10.60 -29.69
CA ASN A 8 23.06 10.41 -29.98
C ASN A 8 23.76 9.56 -28.93
N HIS A 9 24.38 8.47 -29.37
CA HIS A 9 25.11 7.43 -28.65
C HIS A 9 24.25 6.35 -27.96
N LYS A 10 23.95 5.32 -28.76
CA LYS A 10 23.27 4.09 -28.33
C LYS A 10 24.29 3.07 -27.85
N LYS A 11 24.09 2.54 -26.65
CA LYS A 11 24.78 1.33 -26.21
C LYS A 11 23.71 0.24 -26.06
N ASN A 12 23.72 -0.74 -26.94
CA ASN A 12 22.84 -1.92 -26.81
C ASN A 12 23.43 -2.86 -25.77
N ASP A 13 22.76 -2.97 -24.64
CA ASP A 13 23.11 -3.94 -23.60
C ASP A 13 22.14 -5.14 -23.63
N THR A 14 22.69 -6.34 -23.50
CA THR A 14 21.90 -7.57 -23.41
C THR A 14 21.40 -7.76 -21.99
N PHE A 15 20.08 -7.85 -21.85
CA PHE A 15 19.40 -8.14 -20.58
C PHE A 15 18.72 -9.51 -20.62
N TYR A 16 18.53 -10.08 -19.45
CA TYR A 16 17.55 -11.13 -19.26
C TYR A 16 16.22 -10.54 -18.78
N PHE A 17 15.11 -11.22 -19.08
CA PHE A 17 13.81 -10.80 -18.61
C PHE A 17 12.94 -12.00 -18.17
N ILE A 18 11.98 -11.70 -17.29
CA ILE A 18 10.93 -12.61 -16.86
C ILE A 18 9.60 -11.97 -17.29
N PRO A 19 8.77 -12.67 -18.09
CA PRO A 19 7.47 -12.16 -18.49
C PRO A 19 6.40 -12.35 -17.41
N ASN A 20 5.34 -11.56 -17.50
CA ASN A 20 4.05 -11.83 -16.91
C ASN A 20 3.32 -12.94 -17.70
N PRO A 21 2.20 -13.49 -17.19
CA PRO A 21 1.35 -14.45 -17.92
C PRO A 21 0.83 -13.92 -19.26
N ASP A 22 0.60 -12.61 -19.37
CA ASP A 22 0.18 -11.91 -20.58
C ASP A 22 1.32 -11.57 -21.55
N SER A 23 2.51 -12.13 -21.34
CA SER A 23 3.74 -11.91 -22.11
C SER A 23 4.35 -10.51 -21.97
N THR A 24 3.79 -9.59 -21.21
CA THR A 24 4.45 -8.33 -20.88
C THR A 24 5.67 -8.57 -19.99
N ILE A 25 6.67 -7.69 -20.05
CA ILE A 25 7.88 -7.84 -19.24
C ILE A 25 7.58 -7.45 -17.79
N ARG A 26 7.92 -8.36 -16.87
CA ARG A 26 7.77 -8.12 -15.43
C ARG A 26 9.08 -7.72 -14.76
N TRP A 27 10.15 -8.42 -15.08
CA TRP A 27 11.49 -8.18 -14.55
C TRP A 27 12.51 -8.09 -15.67
N ILE A 28 13.45 -7.14 -15.51
CA ILE A 28 14.63 -6.97 -16.38
C ILE A 28 15.85 -6.95 -15.48
N TYR A 29 16.91 -7.64 -15.90
CA TYR A 29 18.18 -7.63 -15.17
C TYR A 29 19.36 -7.85 -16.12
N PRO A 30 20.54 -7.27 -15.82
CA PRO A 30 21.69 -7.38 -16.69
C PRO A 30 22.19 -8.81 -16.75
N LYS A 31 22.75 -9.21 -17.91
CA LYS A 31 23.32 -10.54 -18.13
C LYS A 31 24.45 -10.88 -17.14
N SER A 32 25.10 -9.88 -16.58
CA SER A 32 26.15 -10.02 -15.55
C SER A 32 25.63 -10.49 -14.21
N LEU A 33 24.33 -10.32 -13.90
CA LEU A 33 23.74 -10.75 -12.64
C LEU A 33 23.80 -12.28 -12.52
N LYS A 34 24.48 -12.77 -11.46
CA LYS A 34 24.70 -14.20 -11.23
C LYS A 34 23.64 -14.86 -10.35
N LYS A 35 22.94 -14.05 -9.55
CA LYS A 35 21.92 -14.54 -8.60
C LYS A 35 20.67 -13.66 -8.69
N PRO A 36 19.45 -14.25 -8.54
CA PRO A 36 18.20 -13.49 -8.59
C PRO A 36 17.93 -12.77 -7.28
N SER A 37 18.62 -11.64 -7.05
CA SER A 37 18.50 -10.84 -5.82
C SER A 37 17.08 -10.34 -5.59
N PHE A 38 16.35 -10.01 -6.67
CA PHE A 38 14.95 -9.56 -6.60
C PHE A 38 14.00 -10.56 -5.93
N LEU A 39 14.38 -11.84 -5.80
CA LEU A 39 13.58 -12.81 -5.03
C LEU A 39 13.59 -12.53 -3.52
N SER A 40 14.47 -11.65 -3.04
CA SER A 40 14.52 -11.28 -1.62
C SER A 40 13.27 -10.52 -1.16
N PHE A 41 12.62 -9.77 -2.04
CA PHE A 41 11.37 -9.07 -1.76
C PHE A 41 10.15 -9.64 -2.51
N TYR A 42 10.34 -10.76 -3.22
CA TYR A 42 9.21 -11.50 -3.77
C TYR A 42 8.56 -12.31 -2.67
N SER A 43 7.29 -12.01 -2.38
CA SER A 43 6.56 -12.77 -1.36
C SER A 43 6.54 -14.26 -1.69
N THR A 44 7.17 -15.07 -0.84
CA THR A 44 7.17 -16.53 -0.92
C THR A 44 6.25 -17.18 0.10
N SER A 45 5.23 -16.46 0.55
CA SER A 45 4.28 -16.96 1.56
C SER A 45 3.45 -18.16 1.07
N SER A 46 3.10 -18.19 -0.21
CA SER A 46 2.35 -19.31 -0.78
C SER A 46 3.25 -20.44 -1.32
N THR A 47 2.76 -21.69 -1.30
CA THR A 47 3.46 -22.84 -1.85
C THR A 47 3.81 -22.66 -3.34
N ARG A 48 2.90 -22.05 -4.11
CA ARG A 48 3.14 -21.71 -5.53
C ARG A 48 4.28 -20.72 -5.69
N ALA A 49 4.33 -19.67 -4.86
CA ALA A 49 5.40 -18.68 -4.88
C ALA A 49 6.77 -19.29 -4.53
N LYS A 50 6.82 -20.22 -3.56
CA LYS A 50 8.04 -20.97 -3.20
C LYS A 50 8.55 -21.82 -4.36
N ILE A 51 7.64 -22.53 -5.04
CA ILE A 51 7.99 -23.35 -6.23
C ILE A 51 8.53 -22.47 -7.35
N LEU A 52 7.84 -21.37 -7.68
CA LEU A 52 8.28 -20.42 -8.70
C LEU A 52 9.64 -19.81 -8.36
N ALA A 53 9.86 -19.39 -7.11
CA ALA A 53 11.16 -18.86 -6.67
C ALA A 53 12.28 -19.93 -6.85
N SER A 54 12.00 -21.19 -6.59
CA SER A 54 12.95 -22.31 -6.79
C SER A 54 13.24 -22.53 -8.28
N ILE A 55 12.22 -22.50 -9.13
CA ILE A 55 12.38 -22.59 -10.59
C ILE A 55 13.22 -21.41 -11.12
N PHE A 56 12.98 -20.20 -10.64
CA PHE A 56 13.79 -19.04 -11.02
C PHE A 56 15.25 -19.17 -10.58
N ARG A 57 15.53 -19.64 -9.36
CA ARG A 57 16.90 -19.90 -8.91
C ARG A 57 17.61 -20.91 -9.82
N LEU A 58 16.94 -21.99 -10.21
CA LEU A 58 17.47 -22.97 -11.15
C LEU A 58 17.68 -22.39 -12.55
N SER A 59 16.73 -21.60 -13.07
CA SER A 59 16.86 -20.96 -14.39
C SER A 59 18.05 -19.97 -14.45
N PHE A 60 18.33 -19.26 -13.35
CA PHE A 60 19.53 -18.43 -13.22
C PHE A 60 20.81 -19.27 -13.22
N TYR A 61 20.82 -20.34 -12.46
CA TYR A 61 21.99 -21.24 -12.39
C TYR A 61 22.35 -21.81 -13.75
N PHE A 62 21.35 -22.27 -14.52
CA PHE A 62 21.54 -22.85 -15.85
C PHE A 62 21.53 -21.80 -16.98
N ARG A 63 21.37 -20.53 -16.70
CA ARG A 63 21.28 -19.41 -17.68
C ARG A 63 20.21 -19.62 -18.76
N LEU A 64 19.08 -20.21 -18.40
CA LEU A 64 17.97 -20.55 -19.30
C LEU A 64 16.99 -19.37 -19.52
N ASN A 65 17.29 -18.20 -18.98
CA ASN A 65 16.39 -17.04 -19.06
C ASN A 65 16.36 -16.44 -20.48
N LYS A 66 15.20 -15.92 -20.86
CA LYS A 66 14.98 -15.23 -22.14
C LYS A 66 15.83 -13.94 -22.19
N LYS A 67 16.38 -13.67 -23.35
CA LYS A 67 17.21 -12.48 -23.59
C LYS A 67 16.42 -11.41 -24.33
N ILE A 68 16.74 -10.16 -24.03
CA ILE A 68 16.26 -8.99 -24.77
C ILE A 68 17.41 -7.98 -24.91
N GLU A 69 17.48 -7.34 -26.05
CA GLU A 69 18.40 -6.22 -26.27
C GLU A 69 17.61 -4.93 -26.00
N LEU A 70 18.10 -4.13 -25.08
CA LEU A 70 17.50 -2.85 -24.73
C LEU A 70 18.54 -1.74 -24.88
N GLU A 71 18.10 -0.64 -25.46
CA GLU A 71 18.89 0.57 -25.53
C GLU A 71 18.76 1.35 -24.22
N VAL A 72 19.88 1.55 -23.53
CA VAL A 72 19.95 2.47 -22.39
C VAL A 72 20.36 3.83 -22.95
N PHE A 73 19.43 4.76 -22.96
CA PHE A 73 19.71 6.10 -23.48
C PHE A 73 20.56 6.90 -22.49
N LYS A 74 21.57 7.58 -23.03
CA LYS A 74 22.42 8.49 -22.25
C LYS A 74 21.55 9.52 -21.51
N ASP A 75 21.89 9.77 -20.25
CA ASP A 75 21.22 10.70 -19.34
C ASP A 75 19.74 10.36 -18.99
N SER A 76 19.27 9.17 -19.40
CA SER A 76 18.00 8.64 -18.86
C SER A 76 18.12 8.38 -17.35
N ILE A 77 16.96 8.30 -16.65
CA ILE A 77 16.94 7.98 -15.20
C ILE A 77 17.73 6.68 -14.92
N ILE A 78 17.56 5.65 -15.75
CA ILE A 78 18.30 4.39 -15.62
C ILE A 78 19.80 4.60 -15.82
N ASP A 79 20.23 5.33 -16.83
CA ASP A 79 21.64 5.61 -17.10
C ASP A 79 22.28 6.37 -15.93
N ARG A 80 21.58 7.36 -15.37
CA ARG A 80 22.03 8.11 -14.18
C ARG A 80 22.19 7.19 -12.97
N ILE A 81 21.19 6.34 -12.69
CA ILE A 81 21.22 5.40 -11.57
C ILE A 81 22.34 4.38 -11.73
N ILE A 82 22.51 3.79 -12.93
CA ILE A 82 23.58 2.81 -13.21
C ILE A 82 24.97 3.45 -13.04
N LYS A 83 25.17 4.69 -13.50
CA LYS A 83 26.43 5.41 -13.34
C LYS A 83 26.74 5.74 -11.89
N GLN A 84 25.73 6.19 -11.14
CA GLN A 84 25.89 6.57 -9.76
C GLN A 84 26.15 5.34 -8.87
N TYR A 85 25.45 4.24 -9.11
CA TYR A 85 25.58 2.99 -8.36
C TYR A 85 26.38 1.92 -9.12
N LYS A 86 27.47 2.32 -9.80
CA LYS A 86 28.28 1.45 -10.67
C LYS A 86 28.80 0.17 -10.02
N ASP A 87 29.00 0.19 -8.70
CA ASP A 87 29.49 -0.95 -7.92
C ASP A 87 28.36 -1.86 -7.40
N PHE A 88 27.12 -1.57 -7.81
CA PHE A 88 25.95 -2.35 -7.46
C PHE A 88 25.47 -3.21 -8.62
N ASN A 89 25.04 -4.42 -8.31
CA ASN A 89 24.19 -5.17 -9.21
C ASN A 89 22.76 -4.64 -9.10
N TYR A 90 21.98 -4.72 -10.17
CA TYR A 90 20.61 -4.23 -10.16
C TYR A 90 19.64 -5.17 -10.88
N SER A 91 18.38 -5.09 -10.50
CA SER A 91 17.24 -5.67 -11.21
C SER A 91 16.10 -4.66 -11.26
N ILE A 92 15.28 -4.71 -12.30
CA ILE A 92 14.21 -3.75 -12.55
C ILE A 92 12.88 -4.48 -12.59
N PHE A 93 12.01 -4.19 -11.66
CA PHE A 93 10.58 -4.52 -11.74
C PHE A 93 9.89 -3.43 -12.56
N THR A 94 9.21 -3.81 -13.63
CA THR A 94 8.63 -2.83 -14.59
C THR A 94 7.28 -2.27 -14.13
N GLY A 95 6.80 -2.70 -12.97
CA GLY A 95 5.52 -2.27 -12.38
C GLY A 95 4.30 -2.95 -13.01
N THR A 96 3.22 -2.97 -12.26
CA THR A 96 1.92 -3.43 -12.74
C THR A 96 1.35 -2.37 -13.70
N ILE A 97 0.81 -2.82 -14.83
CA ILE A 97 0.19 -1.92 -15.81
C ILE A 97 -1.03 -1.22 -15.18
N GLY A 98 -1.09 0.10 -15.28
CA GLY A 98 -2.17 0.91 -14.73
C GLY A 98 -1.75 2.35 -14.52
N ILE A 99 -2.67 3.17 -14.03
CA ILE A 99 -2.46 4.61 -13.82
C ILE A 99 -1.38 4.92 -12.76
N ASN A 100 -1.18 4.02 -11.79
CA ASN A 100 -0.17 4.13 -10.74
C ASN A 100 1.15 3.43 -11.09
N ARG A 101 1.39 3.15 -12.37
CA ARG A 101 2.55 2.38 -12.80
C ARG A 101 3.85 3.07 -12.42
N LYS A 102 4.68 2.37 -11.67
CA LYS A 102 6.04 2.76 -11.31
C LYS A 102 7.00 1.62 -11.60
N ALA A 103 8.25 1.91 -11.90
CA ALA A 103 9.30 0.90 -11.92
C ALA A 103 10.02 0.91 -10.58
N ILE A 104 10.49 -0.28 -10.16
CA ILE A 104 11.31 -0.41 -8.95
C ILE A 104 12.65 -1.02 -9.35
N ILE A 105 13.74 -0.29 -9.09
CA ILE A 105 15.09 -0.77 -9.32
C ILE A 105 15.64 -1.21 -7.97
N GLU A 106 15.94 -2.49 -7.86
CA GLU A 106 16.67 -3.04 -6.73
C GLU A 106 18.16 -2.84 -6.94
N LEU A 107 18.84 -2.30 -5.94
CA LEU A 107 20.30 -2.13 -5.91
C LEU A 107 20.91 -3.08 -4.89
N ASN A 108 21.71 -4.03 -5.40
CA ASN A 108 22.30 -5.10 -4.61
C ASN A 108 23.82 -4.99 -4.57
N GLN A 109 24.40 -5.13 -3.38
CA GLN A 109 25.83 -5.15 -3.15
C GLN A 109 26.18 -6.30 -2.19
N ASN A 110 27.21 -7.07 -2.50
CA ASN A 110 27.65 -8.21 -1.68
C ASN A 110 26.54 -9.22 -1.37
N ASN A 111 25.70 -9.55 -2.37
CA ASN A 111 24.53 -10.43 -2.26
C ASN A 111 23.44 -9.95 -1.27
N SER A 112 23.41 -8.68 -0.96
CA SER A 112 22.39 -8.05 -0.10
C SER A 112 21.80 -6.85 -0.81
N THR A 113 20.47 -6.76 -0.86
CA THR A 113 19.75 -5.59 -1.33
C THR A 113 19.99 -4.45 -0.35
N LYS A 114 20.47 -3.32 -0.84
CA LYS A 114 20.77 -2.14 -0.04
C LYS A 114 19.71 -1.07 -0.21
N TYR A 115 19.32 -0.83 -1.45
CA TYR A 115 18.42 0.27 -1.79
C TYR A 115 17.37 -0.19 -2.80
N PHE A 116 16.23 0.52 -2.78
CA PHE A 116 15.21 0.47 -3.81
C PHE A 116 15.05 1.86 -4.41
N VAL A 117 15.04 1.95 -5.74
CA VAL A 117 14.72 3.18 -6.46
C VAL A 117 13.33 3.03 -7.06
N LYS A 118 12.38 3.80 -6.58
CA LYS A 118 11.03 3.89 -7.15
C LYS A 118 11.03 4.99 -8.21
N VAL A 119 10.70 4.65 -9.45
CA VAL A 119 10.72 5.56 -10.61
C VAL A 119 9.29 5.72 -11.14
N ALA A 120 8.83 6.96 -11.24
CA ALA A 120 7.53 7.27 -11.81
C ALA A 120 7.47 6.95 -13.32
N LEU A 121 6.39 6.32 -13.76
CA LEU A 121 6.12 6.05 -15.18
C LEU A 121 4.85 6.74 -15.69
N THR A 122 4.10 7.34 -14.78
CA THR A 122 2.86 8.09 -15.05
C THR A 122 2.82 9.31 -14.12
N GLU A 123 2.01 10.30 -14.45
CA GLU A 123 1.83 11.46 -13.58
C GLU A 123 1.25 11.07 -12.21
N GLN A 124 0.32 10.12 -12.19
CA GLN A 124 -0.23 9.63 -10.94
C GLN A 124 0.81 8.94 -10.06
N SER A 125 1.70 8.12 -10.63
CA SER A 125 2.78 7.49 -9.87
C SER A 125 3.82 8.52 -9.39
N LYS A 126 4.01 9.63 -10.11
CA LYS A 126 4.84 10.75 -9.67
C LYS A 126 4.25 11.42 -8.42
N ASN A 127 2.95 11.64 -8.41
CA ASN A 127 2.26 12.17 -7.24
C ASN A 127 2.39 11.24 -6.02
N LEU A 128 2.28 9.92 -6.21
CA LEU A 128 2.47 8.94 -5.14
C LEU A 128 3.91 8.94 -4.59
N ILE A 129 4.92 8.98 -5.47
CA ILE A 129 6.32 9.07 -5.06
C ILE A 129 6.61 10.37 -4.29
N ASN A 130 6.08 11.50 -4.75
CA ASN A 130 6.22 12.77 -4.06
C ASN A 130 5.52 12.77 -2.70
N ASN A 131 4.35 12.12 -2.59
CA ASN A 131 3.67 11.92 -1.31
C ASN A 131 4.53 11.07 -0.36
N GLU A 132 5.04 9.90 -0.82
CA GLU A 132 5.92 9.05 -0.02
C GLU A 132 7.15 9.80 0.48
N LYS A 133 7.77 10.61 -0.40
CA LYS A 133 8.91 11.47 -0.05
C LYS A 133 8.55 12.48 1.05
N ALA A 134 7.43 13.17 0.93
CA ALA A 134 6.99 14.14 1.93
C ALA A 134 6.73 13.47 3.28
N ILE A 135 6.00 12.36 3.30
CA ILE A 135 5.67 11.60 4.50
C ILE A 135 6.93 11.04 5.18
N LEU A 136 7.81 10.39 4.44
CA LEU A 136 9.05 9.83 5.01
C LEU A 136 9.96 10.92 5.58
N ASN A 137 10.05 12.10 4.93
CA ASN A 137 10.81 13.23 5.46
C ASN A 137 10.25 13.74 6.80
N GLU A 138 8.93 13.72 6.98
CA GLU A 138 8.32 14.11 8.25
C GLU A 138 8.48 13.02 9.31
N LEU A 139 8.15 11.79 8.99
CA LEU A 139 8.18 10.69 9.97
C LEU A 139 9.60 10.33 10.42
N ASN A 140 10.61 10.47 9.58
CA ASN A 140 12.01 10.23 9.95
C ASN A 140 12.60 11.30 10.88
N LYS A 141 11.87 12.39 11.20
CA LYS A 141 12.25 13.32 12.26
C LYS A 141 12.11 12.73 13.67
N TYR A 142 11.28 11.69 13.80
CA TYR A 142 11.04 10.98 15.05
C TYR A 142 11.93 9.75 15.18
N GLN A 143 12.23 9.37 16.42
CA GLN A 143 12.86 8.10 16.76
C GLN A 143 11.78 7.11 17.21
N TYR A 144 11.81 5.91 16.66
CA TYR A 144 10.87 4.83 16.98
C TYR A 144 11.59 3.68 17.71
N GLN A 145 10.89 3.07 18.67
CA GLN A 145 11.39 1.92 19.43
C GLN A 145 10.82 0.59 18.89
N SER A 146 9.56 0.60 18.47
CA SER A 146 8.84 -0.59 18.00
C SER A 146 8.69 -0.65 16.47
N LEU A 147 9.13 0.40 15.77
CA LEU A 147 8.91 0.59 14.34
C LEU A 147 10.19 1.01 13.62
N THR A 148 10.44 0.43 12.45
CA THR A 148 11.43 0.92 11.47
C THR A 148 10.71 1.30 10.18
N ILE A 149 10.99 2.48 9.66
CA ILE A 149 10.50 2.98 8.36
C ILE A 149 11.68 3.29 7.45
N PRO A 150 11.51 3.25 6.10
CA PRO A 150 12.58 3.54 5.17
C PRO A 150 13.11 4.97 5.32
N LYS A 151 14.43 5.11 5.10
CA LYS A 151 15.08 6.41 4.99
C LYS A 151 15.28 6.76 3.52
N ILE A 152 15.10 8.03 3.21
CA ILE A 152 15.41 8.56 1.88
C ILE A 152 16.92 8.74 1.79
N ILE A 153 17.51 8.08 0.81
CA ILE A 153 18.94 8.19 0.48
C ILE A 153 19.14 9.32 -0.52
N GLU A 154 18.24 9.39 -1.50
CA GLU A 154 18.28 10.36 -2.57
C GLU A 154 16.90 10.51 -3.20
N SER A 155 16.60 11.65 -3.79
CA SER A 155 15.36 11.86 -4.53
C SER A 155 15.51 12.96 -5.59
N ASP A 156 14.74 12.83 -6.65
CA ASP A 156 14.54 13.83 -7.70
C ASP A 156 13.03 14.05 -7.92
N SER A 157 12.64 14.76 -8.97
CA SER A 157 11.23 14.98 -9.34
C SER A 157 10.50 13.70 -9.71
N ASP A 158 11.20 12.72 -10.28
CA ASP A 158 10.62 11.53 -10.91
C ASP A 158 11.01 10.23 -10.23
N TYR A 159 11.87 10.27 -9.20
CA TYR A 159 12.25 9.08 -8.45
C TYR A 159 12.62 9.37 -7.00
N ILE A 160 12.60 8.32 -6.20
CA ILE A 160 13.08 8.28 -4.81
C ILE A 160 13.92 7.01 -4.61
N THR A 161 15.07 7.17 -3.98
CA THR A 161 15.91 6.05 -3.50
C THR A 161 15.73 5.93 -1.99
N ILE A 162 15.31 4.76 -1.55
CA ILE A 162 15.11 4.42 -0.13
C ILE A 162 15.98 3.23 0.27
N ASP A 163 16.35 3.17 1.53
CA ASP A 163 17.07 2.03 2.07
C ASP A 163 16.18 0.78 2.17
N ASN A 164 16.82 -0.38 2.14
CA ASN A 164 16.14 -1.64 2.40
C ASN A 164 16.13 -1.92 3.89
N ILE A 165 14.97 -1.81 4.50
CA ILE A 165 14.75 -2.05 5.92
C ILE A 165 14.43 -3.52 6.25
N ALA A 166 14.32 -4.40 5.25
CA ALA A 166 13.94 -5.78 5.48
C ALA A 166 14.92 -6.49 6.43
N PRO A 167 14.44 -7.09 7.53
CA PRO A 167 15.28 -7.83 8.47
C PRO A 167 15.82 -9.13 7.87
N LYS A 168 16.77 -9.77 8.55
CA LYS A 168 17.36 -11.04 8.07
C LYS A 168 16.32 -12.17 8.02
N ASN A 169 15.48 -12.27 9.04
CA ASN A 169 14.41 -13.26 9.14
C ASN A 169 13.09 -12.56 8.83
N GLN A 170 12.74 -12.51 7.55
CA GLN A 170 11.54 -11.85 7.05
C GLN A 170 10.29 -12.66 7.39
N THR A 171 9.70 -12.40 8.55
CA THR A 171 8.43 -13.00 8.95
C THR A 171 7.29 -12.04 8.66
N GLN A 172 6.23 -12.54 8.02
CA GLN A 172 4.99 -11.81 7.80
C GLN A 172 3.88 -12.47 8.62
N SER A 173 2.98 -11.68 9.19
CA SER A 173 1.80 -12.16 9.90
C SER A 173 0.54 -11.61 9.25
N SER A 174 -0.37 -12.50 8.86
CA SER A 174 -1.72 -12.11 8.42
C SER A 174 -2.69 -11.87 9.59
N THR A 175 -2.23 -12.09 10.81
CA THR A 175 -3.00 -11.86 12.04
C THR A 175 -2.43 -10.67 12.78
N LEU A 176 -3.29 -9.71 13.08
CA LEU A 176 -2.93 -8.54 13.87
C LEU A 176 -2.59 -8.96 15.30
N ASN A 177 -1.52 -8.41 15.85
CA ASN A 177 -1.04 -8.69 17.22
C ASN A 177 -0.49 -7.42 17.87
N GLU A 178 0.04 -7.54 19.10
CA GLU A 178 0.56 -6.42 19.87
C GLU A 178 1.71 -5.66 19.19
N ILE A 179 2.52 -6.32 18.34
CA ILE A 179 3.63 -5.67 17.64
C ILE A 179 3.07 -4.59 16.69
N HIS A 180 2.00 -4.90 15.96
CA HIS A 180 1.33 -3.96 15.10
C HIS A 180 0.73 -2.78 15.89
N LEU A 181 0.07 -3.07 17.00
CA LEU A 181 -0.55 -2.06 17.86
C LEU A 181 0.49 -1.16 18.54
N ASN A 182 1.64 -1.71 18.96
CA ASN A 182 2.73 -0.92 19.50
C ASN A 182 3.28 0.07 18.48
N ALA A 183 3.45 -0.35 17.23
CA ALA A 183 3.88 0.53 16.14
C ALA A 183 2.87 1.65 15.86
N LEU A 184 1.56 1.32 15.83
CA LEU A 184 0.50 2.31 15.66
C LEU A 184 0.45 3.30 16.84
N ASP A 185 0.50 2.81 18.10
CA ASP A 185 0.54 3.68 19.28
C ASP A 185 1.75 4.61 19.26
N GLU A 186 2.88 4.13 18.78
CA GLU A 186 4.09 4.95 18.67
C GLU A 186 3.95 6.05 17.60
N ILE A 187 3.35 5.76 16.43
CA ILE A 187 3.02 6.77 15.43
C ILE A 187 2.05 7.80 16.02
N TYR A 188 0.96 7.35 16.68
CA TYR A 188 -0.04 8.24 17.27
C TYR A 188 0.60 9.17 18.30
N SER A 189 1.40 8.64 19.23
CA SER A 189 2.03 9.43 20.30
C SER A 189 2.91 10.57 19.81
N LYS A 190 3.40 10.48 18.58
CA LYS A 190 4.34 11.45 17.97
C LYS A 190 3.66 12.40 16.99
N THR A 191 2.48 12.05 16.49
CA THR A 191 1.88 12.76 15.35
C THR A 191 0.42 13.15 15.59
N ILE A 192 -0.12 12.89 16.79
CA ILE A 192 -1.52 13.17 17.13
C ILE A 192 -1.83 14.67 17.03
N ASP A 193 -2.99 14.97 16.45
CA ASP A 193 -3.60 16.29 16.39
C ASP A 193 -5.10 16.14 16.64
N THR A 194 -5.71 17.04 17.42
CA THR A 194 -7.12 16.99 17.78
C THR A 194 -7.84 18.20 17.18
N LYS A 195 -8.93 17.94 16.48
CA LYS A 195 -9.75 18.96 15.82
C LYS A 195 -11.17 18.44 15.58
N SER A 196 -12.08 19.33 15.20
CA SER A 196 -13.41 18.91 14.79
C SER A 196 -13.35 18.06 13.52
N ILE A 197 -14.30 17.13 13.36
CA ILE A 197 -14.38 16.27 12.16
C ILE A 197 -14.45 17.15 10.90
N GLN A 198 -15.28 18.21 10.92
CA GLN A 198 -15.50 19.10 9.76
C GLN A 198 -14.27 19.89 9.34
N ASP A 199 -13.32 20.13 10.25
CA ASP A 199 -12.10 20.91 9.98
C ASP A 199 -10.94 20.04 9.51
N SER A 200 -11.16 18.72 9.39
CA SER A 200 -10.15 17.78 8.92
C SER A 200 -10.13 17.65 7.40
N THR A 201 -8.92 17.56 6.81
CA THR A 201 -8.76 17.22 5.39
C THR A 201 -9.31 15.83 5.08
N TYR A 202 -9.34 14.95 6.08
CA TYR A 202 -9.92 13.63 5.99
C TYR A 202 -11.42 13.66 5.63
N PHE A 203 -12.17 14.50 6.33
CA PHE A 203 -13.61 14.64 6.09
C PHE A 203 -13.92 15.37 4.77
N GLU A 204 -13.10 16.33 4.37
CA GLU A 204 -13.20 16.95 3.06
C GLU A 204 -13.11 15.92 1.94
N VAL A 205 -12.10 15.03 1.99
CA VAL A 205 -11.90 13.95 1.01
C VAL A 205 -13.12 13.01 0.96
N ILE A 206 -13.72 12.67 2.10
CA ILE A 206 -14.94 11.85 2.15
C ILE A 206 -16.09 12.55 1.40
N LYS A 207 -16.34 13.83 1.70
CA LYS A 207 -17.42 14.60 1.06
C LYS A 207 -17.24 14.70 -0.45
N GLU A 208 -16.02 15.04 -0.88
CA GLU A 208 -15.68 15.17 -2.30
C GLU A 208 -15.86 13.85 -3.06
N ASN A 209 -15.33 12.74 -2.52
CA ASN A 209 -15.48 11.43 -3.15
C ASN A 209 -16.94 10.99 -3.27
N ILE A 210 -17.74 11.17 -2.22
CA ILE A 210 -19.19 10.82 -2.24
C ILE A 210 -19.94 11.72 -3.23
N ALA A 211 -19.62 13.00 -3.31
CA ALA A 211 -20.21 13.92 -4.26
C ALA A 211 -19.87 13.53 -5.72
N VAL A 212 -18.60 13.19 -5.97
CA VAL A 212 -18.13 12.71 -7.28
C VAL A 212 -18.87 11.43 -7.68
N LEU A 213 -18.92 10.42 -6.81
CA LEU A 213 -19.62 9.15 -7.05
C LEU A 213 -21.11 9.33 -7.33
N SER A 214 -21.73 10.32 -6.69
CA SER A 214 -23.16 10.62 -6.84
C SER A 214 -23.52 11.24 -8.19
N ASN A 215 -22.57 11.95 -8.81
CA ASN A 215 -22.80 12.75 -10.04
C ASN A 215 -22.19 12.12 -11.30
N ARG A 216 -21.41 11.03 -11.16
CA ARG A 216 -20.78 10.36 -12.30
C ARG A 216 -21.55 9.13 -12.75
N SER A 217 -21.38 8.81 -14.05
CA SER A 217 -21.79 7.53 -14.58
C SER A 217 -21.04 6.41 -13.93
N LEU A 218 -21.75 5.37 -13.52
CA LEU A 218 -21.14 4.20 -12.90
C LEU A 218 -20.46 3.31 -13.95
N ASN A 219 -19.40 2.64 -13.53
CA ASN A 219 -18.68 1.67 -14.35
C ASN A 219 -19.66 0.59 -14.84
N LYS A 220 -19.62 0.30 -16.14
CA LYS A 220 -20.50 -0.68 -16.78
C LYS A 220 -20.43 -2.10 -16.22
N ASN A 221 -19.32 -2.41 -15.53
CA ASN A 221 -19.10 -3.72 -14.91
C ASN A 221 -19.70 -3.82 -13.50
N PHE A 222 -20.20 -2.73 -12.93
CA PHE A 222 -20.84 -2.73 -11.62
C PHE A 222 -22.30 -3.18 -11.70
N ASN A 223 -22.77 -3.82 -10.63
CA ASN A 223 -24.21 -3.94 -10.39
C ASN A 223 -24.74 -2.56 -9.97
N LYS A 224 -25.40 -1.87 -10.90
CA LYS A 224 -25.87 -0.48 -10.76
C LYS A 224 -26.71 -0.29 -9.48
N ASN A 225 -27.73 -1.13 -9.28
CA ASN A 225 -28.62 -1.00 -8.12
C ASN A 225 -27.86 -1.16 -6.80
N LYS A 226 -26.91 -2.08 -6.74
CA LYS A 226 -26.09 -2.30 -5.54
C LYS A 226 -25.23 -1.09 -5.22
N ILE A 227 -24.57 -0.51 -6.23
CA ILE A 227 -23.72 0.68 -6.04
C ILE A 227 -24.54 1.91 -5.68
N GLU A 228 -25.69 2.14 -6.33
CA GLU A 228 -26.58 3.26 -5.99
C GLU A 228 -27.07 3.16 -4.55
N ASN A 229 -27.44 1.96 -4.08
CA ASN A 229 -27.82 1.74 -2.69
C ASN A 229 -26.65 1.95 -1.73
N LEU A 230 -25.44 1.48 -2.08
CA LEU A 230 -24.23 1.71 -1.30
C LEU A 230 -23.95 3.21 -1.15
N ILE A 231 -24.00 3.98 -2.24
CA ILE A 231 -23.80 5.45 -2.21
C ILE A 231 -24.90 6.12 -1.35
N LYS A 232 -26.16 5.67 -1.46
CA LYS A 232 -27.24 6.16 -0.61
C LYS A 232 -26.96 5.92 0.87
N ASN A 233 -26.55 4.71 1.23
CA ASN A 233 -26.22 4.36 2.61
C ASN A 233 -25.02 5.17 3.12
N MET A 234 -23.99 5.38 2.30
CA MET A 234 -22.84 6.25 2.63
C MET A 234 -23.32 7.67 2.98
N LYS A 235 -24.23 8.25 2.17
CA LYS A 235 -24.83 9.57 2.46
C LYS A 235 -25.60 9.59 3.78
N THR A 236 -26.41 8.57 4.03
CA THR A 236 -27.16 8.45 5.29
C THR A 236 -26.22 8.42 6.50
N ILE A 237 -25.13 7.66 6.43
CA ILE A 237 -24.14 7.62 7.52
C ILE A 237 -23.38 8.95 7.62
N LEU A 238 -22.97 9.56 6.51
CA LEU A 238 -22.32 10.86 6.49
C LEU A 238 -23.16 11.96 7.15
N GLU A 239 -24.46 12.00 6.87
CA GLU A 239 -25.42 12.94 7.45
C GLU A 239 -25.69 12.68 8.94
N SER A 240 -25.44 11.46 9.42
CA SER A 240 -25.61 11.08 10.85
C SER A 240 -24.41 11.47 11.73
N LEU A 241 -23.28 11.89 11.14
CA LEU A 241 -22.08 12.25 11.91
C LEU A 241 -22.30 13.59 12.66
N ASN A 242 -21.84 13.64 13.91
CA ASN A 242 -21.67 14.91 14.60
C ASN A 242 -20.34 15.55 14.18
N THR A 243 -20.39 16.36 13.12
CA THR A 243 -19.17 16.93 12.49
C THR A 243 -18.47 18.00 13.34
N GLU A 244 -19.15 18.55 14.35
CA GLU A 244 -18.57 19.51 15.31
C GLU A 244 -17.77 18.79 16.42
N LYS A 245 -17.95 17.47 16.55
CA LYS A 245 -17.23 16.66 17.54
C LYS A 245 -15.72 16.71 17.29
N GLU A 246 -14.98 17.05 18.32
CA GLU A 246 -13.51 16.94 18.31
C GLU A 246 -13.10 15.49 18.44
N ILE A 247 -12.24 15.04 17.55
CA ILE A 247 -11.61 13.71 17.57
C ILE A 247 -10.12 13.83 17.27
N SER A 248 -9.39 12.78 17.58
CA SER A 248 -7.96 12.72 17.33
C SER A 248 -7.63 12.13 15.95
N PHE A 249 -6.71 12.76 15.26
CA PHE A 249 -6.11 12.35 14.00
C PHE A 249 -4.61 12.13 14.18
N ALA A 250 -4.00 11.33 13.32
CA ALA A 250 -2.55 11.14 13.28
C ALA A 250 -2.11 10.84 11.84
N TYR A 251 -0.81 10.61 11.63
CA TYR A 251 -0.36 10.00 10.37
C TYR A 251 -0.86 8.56 10.30
N GLY A 252 -1.51 8.20 9.19
CA GLY A 252 -1.88 6.83 8.86
C GLY A 252 -1.10 6.35 7.65
N HIS A 253 -0.79 5.05 7.64
CA HIS A 253 -0.14 4.40 6.50
C HIS A 253 -1.10 4.26 5.30
N ASN A 254 -2.39 4.10 5.56
CA ASN A 254 -3.49 3.90 4.61
C ASN A 254 -3.40 2.65 3.72
N ASP A 255 -2.30 1.90 3.82
CA ASP A 255 -2.14 0.57 3.25
C ASP A 255 -1.37 -0.34 4.24
N PHE A 256 -1.77 -0.26 5.52
CA PHE A 256 -1.21 -1.04 6.62
C PHE A 256 -1.67 -2.50 6.48
N THR A 257 -0.90 -3.29 5.77
CA THR A 257 -1.27 -4.64 5.34
C THR A 257 -0.11 -5.62 5.53
N PRO A 258 -0.39 -6.93 5.68
CA PRO A 258 0.66 -7.93 5.89
C PRO A 258 1.79 -7.94 4.86
N TRP A 259 1.49 -7.56 3.62
CA TRP A 259 2.47 -7.55 2.51
C TRP A 259 3.36 -6.31 2.48
N ASN A 260 3.04 -5.28 3.26
CA ASN A 260 3.82 -4.05 3.38
C ASN A 260 4.67 -4.01 4.65
N MET A 261 4.85 -5.14 5.33
CA MET A 261 5.60 -5.20 6.58
C MET A 261 6.33 -6.52 6.81
N PHE A 262 7.35 -6.46 7.66
CA PHE A 262 7.99 -7.63 8.26
C PHE A 262 8.03 -7.49 9.77
N ILE A 263 8.15 -8.62 10.46
CA ILE A 263 8.30 -8.69 11.92
C ILE A 263 9.57 -9.47 12.24
N GLU A 264 10.41 -8.93 13.11
CA GLU A 264 11.54 -9.63 13.71
C GLU A 264 11.77 -9.10 15.14
N ASN A 265 11.96 -9.98 16.11
CA ASN A 265 12.29 -9.64 17.50
C ASN A 265 11.34 -8.61 18.15
N ASN A 266 10.03 -8.80 18.01
CA ASN A 266 8.98 -7.88 18.49
C ASN A 266 9.08 -6.46 17.92
N HIS A 267 9.64 -6.31 16.75
CA HIS A 267 9.80 -5.05 16.05
C HIS A 267 9.15 -5.11 14.67
N LEU A 268 8.46 -4.02 14.28
CA LEU A 268 7.79 -3.90 12.98
C LEU A 268 8.67 -3.13 12.00
N TYR A 269 8.81 -3.65 10.80
CA TYR A 269 9.48 -3.01 9.66
C TYR A 269 8.41 -2.70 8.62
N LEU A 270 8.02 -1.44 8.48
CA LEU A 270 6.87 -0.99 7.67
C LEU A 270 7.35 -0.16 6.48
N PHE A 271 7.00 -0.58 5.27
CA PHE A 271 7.41 0.05 4.01
C PHE A 271 6.21 0.36 3.12
N ASP A 272 6.46 1.04 1.99
CA ASP A 272 5.47 1.46 0.99
C ASP A 272 4.48 2.53 1.49
N TRP A 273 5.02 3.67 1.90
CA TRP A 273 4.31 4.81 2.48
C TRP A 273 3.63 5.72 1.44
N GLU A 274 3.48 5.27 0.20
CA GLU A 274 2.97 6.11 -0.89
C GLU A 274 1.50 6.54 -0.74
N LEU A 275 0.69 5.77 -0.02
CA LEU A 275 -0.70 6.11 0.30
C LEU A 275 -0.87 6.80 1.65
N ALA A 276 0.19 6.90 2.43
CA ALA A 276 0.14 7.49 3.75
C ALA A 276 -0.35 8.95 3.71
N LYS A 277 -1.07 9.34 4.73
CA LYS A 277 -1.65 10.68 4.88
C LYS A 277 -1.48 11.18 6.30
N LYS A 278 -1.41 12.48 6.42
CA LYS A 278 -1.67 13.24 7.62
C LYS A 278 -3.18 13.27 7.88
N ASP A 279 -3.60 13.57 9.08
CA ASP A 279 -5.02 13.71 9.43
C ASP A 279 -5.87 12.45 9.18
N ILE A 280 -5.35 11.27 9.49
CA ILE A 280 -6.11 10.02 9.44
C ILE A 280 -6.69 9.73 10.82
N VAL A 281 -7.96 9.34 10.89
CA VAL A 281 -8.60 8.98 12.17
C VAL A 281 -7.86 7.82 12.84
N LEU A 282 -7.71 7.88 14.15
CA LEU A 282 -7.06 6.80 14.89
C LEU A 282 -7.77 5.47 14.64
N LEU A 283 -7.05 4.38 14.68
CA LEU A 283 -7.52 3.01 14.35
C LEU A 283 -7.88 2.78 12.88
N TYR A 284 -7.68 3.76 11.97
CA TYR A 284 -7.85 3.50 10.54
C TYR A 284 -7.03 2.28 10.09
N ASP A 285 -5.73 2.29 10.36
CA ASP A 285 -4.80 1.23 9.94
C ASP A 285 -5.09 -0.12 10.64
N PHE A 286 -5.64 -0.10 11.86
CA PHE A 286 -6.15 -1.29 12.56
C PHE A 286 -7.31 -1.92 11.79
N PHE A 287 -8.33 -1.14 11.45
CA PHE A 287 -9.47 -1.63 10.66
C PHE A 287 -9.02 -2.08 9.27
N HIS A 288 -8.17 -1.30 8.63
CA HIS A 288 -7.66 -1.59 7.29
C HIS A 288 -6.91 -2.93 7.23
N PHE A 289 -6.03 -3.20 8.20
CA PHE A 289 -5.34 -4.48 8.30
C PHE A 289 -6.31 -5.66 8.38
N ILE A 290 -7.32 -5.58 9.23
CA ILE A 290 -8.29 -6.67 9.39
C ILE A 290 -9.13 -6.83 8.13
N PHE A 291 -9.71 -5.76 7.59
CA PHE A 291 -10.49 -5.83 6.36
C PHE A 291 -9.69 -6.44 5.20
N GLN A 292 -8.50 -5.91 4.91
CA GLN A 292 -7.69 -6.40 3.80
C GLN A 292 -7.24 -7.85 4.00
N SER A 293 -6.81 -8.23 5.19
CA SER A 293 -6.41 -9.60 5.49
C SER A 293 -7.57 -10.57 5.35
N GLN A 294 -8.74 -10.23 5.90
CA GLN A 294 -9.91 -11.10 5.86
C GLN A 294 -10.48 -11.21 4.45
N ILE A 295 -10.55 -10.14 3.68
CA ILE A 295 -11.10 -10.18 2.33
C ILE A 295 -10.13 -10.85 1.34
N LEU A 296 -8.85 -10.43 1.33
CA LEU A 296 -7.92 -10.81 0.28
C LEU A 296 -7.19 -12.14 0.56
N ILE A 297 -6.99 -12.50 1.82
CA ILE A 297 -6.33 -13.74 2.20
C ILE A 297 -7.35 -14.81 2.56
N SER A 298 -8.28 -14.50 3.48
CA SER A 298 -9.25 -15.48 4.03
C SER A 298 -10.53 -15.60 3.21
N LYS A 299 -10.84 -14.60 2.35
CA LYS A 299 -12.09 -14.50 1.57
C LYS A 299 -13.34 -14.52 2.45
N SER A 300 -13.26 -13.85 3.59
CA SER A 300 -14.32 -13.78 4.60
C SER A 300 -15.44 -12.82 4.16
N ASP A 301 -16.65 -13.09 4.60
CA ASP A 301 -17.78 -12.17 4.51
C ASP A 301 -17.69 -11.05 5.59
N TYR A 302 -18.57 -10.06 5.47
CA TYR A 302 -18.59 -8.94 6.42
C TYR A 302 -18.85 -9.38 7.86
N LYS A 303 -19.76 -10.33 8.08
CA LYS A 303 -20.10 -10.83 9.42
C LYS A 303 -18.86 -11.38 10.13
N THR A 304 -18.09 -12.20 9.45
CA THR A 304 -16.83 -12.74 9.97
C THR A 304 -15.82 -11.66 10.27
N ILE A 305 -15.68 -10.65 9.38
CA ILE A 305 -14.78 -9.51 9.57
C ILE A 305 -15.18 -8.73 10.82
N PHE A 306 -16.47 -8.44 10.97
CA PHE A 306 -17.00 -7.73 12.13
C PHE A 306 -16.75 -8.49 13.45
N GLU A 307 -16.96 -9.82 13.46
CA GLU A 307 -16.68 -10.67 14.63
C GLU A 307 -15.20 -10.64 15.01
N VAL A 308 -14.28 -10.62 14.02
CA VAL A 308 -12.83 -10.48 14.27
C VAL A 308 -12.52 -9.13 14.91
N ILE A 309 -13.06 -8.03 14.39
CA ILE A 309 -12.86 -6.69 14.95
C ILE A 309 -13.42 -6.63 16.39
N ALA A 310 -14.64 -7.07 16.61
CA ALA A 310 -15.28 -7.09 17.94
C ALA A 310 -14.47 -7.93 18.94
N THR A 311 -13.92 -9.06 18.48
CA THR A 311 -13.06 -9.92 19.31
C THR A 311 -11.78 -9.20 19.73
N HIS A 312 -11.12 -8.47 18.80
CA HIS A 312 -9.95 -7.66 19.14
C HIS A 312 -10.28 -6.55 20.14
N ILE A 313 -11.38 -5.81 19.92
CA ILE A 313 -11.82 -4.74 20.84
C ILE A 313 -12.11 -5.31 22.23
N LYS A 314 -12.76 -6.47 22.30
CA LYS A 314 -13.13 -7.11 23.57
C LYS A 314 -11.94 -7.70 24.32
N ASN A 315 -10.97 -8.31 23.63
CA ASN A 315 -10.00 -9.20 24.26
C ASN A 315 -8.56 -8.68 24.25
N ASN A 316 -8.22 -7.71 23.37
CA ASN A 316 -6.86 -7.24 23.26
C ASN A 316 -6.58 -6.08 24.22
N THR A 317 -5.75 -6.33 25.25
CA THR A 317 -5.41 -5.35 26.27
C THR A 317 -4.72 -4.12 25.70
N LYS A 318 -3.75 -4.30 24.81
CA LYS A 318 -3.04 -3.17 24.19
C LYS A 318 -3.97 -2.28 23.37
N LEU A 319 -4.94 -2.86 22.65
CA LEU A 319 -5.94 -2.08 21.93
C LEU A 319 -6.84 -1.28 22.89
N LYS A 320 -7.25 -1.88 24.01
CA LYS A 320 -8.01 -1.17 25.05
C LYS A 320 -7.22 0.00 25.63
N ASP A 321 -5.93 -0.20 25.91
CA ASP A 321 -5.05 0.87 26.40
C ASP A 321 -4.97 2.03 25.40
N ILE A 322 -4.85 1.74 24.10
CA ILE A 322 -4.85 2.75 23.03
C ILE A 322 -6.18 3.51 23.00
N ILE A 323 -7.30 2.79 23.03
CA ILE A 323 -8.65 3.37 23.00
C ILE A 323 -8.83 4.31 24.20
N GLN A 324 -8.46 3.87 25.40
CA GLN A 324 -8.55 4.67 26.60
C GLN A 324 -7.59 5.86 26.61
N LYS A 325 -6.32 5.63 26.24
CA LYS A 325 -5.27 6.66 26.21
C LYS A 325 -5.63 7.85 25.34
N TYR A 326 -6.23 7.61 24.19
CA TYR A 326 -6.57 8.65 23.22
C TYR A 326 -8.07 8.99 23.21
N ASN A 327 -8.85 8.46 24.17
CA ASN A 327 -10.29 8.69 24.28
C ASN A 327 -11.03 8.44 22.96
N ILE A 328 -10.76 7.29 22.31
CA ILE A 328 -11.28 6.96 20.98
C ILE A 328 -12.74 6.51 21.06
N ASP A 329 -13.61 7.18 20.31
CA ASP A 329 -14.94 6.67 20.00
C ASP A 329 -14.83 5.66 18.84
N ILE A 330 -14.87 4.38 19.18
CA ILE A 330 -14.66 3.29 18.23
C ILE A 330 -15.74 3.30 17.14
N ASN A 331 -17.00 3.56 17.52
CA ASN A 331 -18.11 3.57 16.59
C ASN A 331 -17.97 4.71 15.57
N GLU A 332 -17.60 5.89 16.03
CA GLU A 332 -17.39 7.05 15.16
C GLU A 332 -16.19 6.84 14.23
N ASN A 333 -15.06 6.35 14.78
CA ASN A 333 -13.86 6.10 13.98
C ASN A 333 -14.08 4.97 12.96
N TYR A 334 -14.89 3.97 13.28
CA TYR A 334 -15.26 2.90 12.35
C TYR A 334 -16.12 3.41 11.18
N LYS A 335 -17.13 4.26 11.46
CA LYS A 335 -17.92 4.92 10.41
C LYS A 335 -17.02 5.74 9.48
N LEU A 336 -16.15 6.56 10.07
CA LEU A 336 -15.21 7.39 9.32
C LEU A 336 -14.23 6.54 8.49
N TYR A 337 -13.71 5.44 9.04
CA TYR A 337 -12.89 4.47 8.30
C TYR A 337 -13.63 3.92 7.07
N LEU A 338 -14.88 3.45 7.25
CA LEU A 338 -15.65 2.89 6.14
C LEU A 338 -15.98 3.96 5.10
N LEU A 339 -16.42 5.14 5.51
CA LEU A 339 -16.73 6.24 4.60
C LEU A 339 -15.51 6.61 3.74
N TYR A 340 -14.36 6.80 4.36
CA TYR A 340 -13.14 7.16 3.65
C TYR A 340 -12.68 6.05 2.70
N THR A 341 -12.53 4.84 3.23
CA THR A 341 -12.01 3.70 2.46
C THR A 341 -12.90 3.38 1.27
N VAL A 342 -14.21 3.28 1.51
CA VAL A 342 -15.15 2.88 0.47
C VAL A 342 -15.32 3.97 -0.58
N SER A 343 -15.44 5.24 -0.19
CA SER A 343 -15.55 6.34 -1.15
C SER A 343 -14.30 6.47 -2.02
N TYR A 344 -13.12 6.34 -1.42
CA TYR A 344 -11.84 6.42 -2.11
C TYR A 344 -11.66 5.29 -3.14
N TYR A 345 -11.83 4.04 -2.71
CA TYR A 345 -11.60 2.90 -3.60
C TYR A 345 -12.72 2.73 -4.63
N LEU A 346 -13.97 3.03 -4.28
CA LEU A 346 -15.09 2.96 -5.22
C LEU A 346 -14.91 3.98 -6.38
N ASP A 347 -14.45 5.21 -6.09
CA ASP A 347 -14.09 6.18 -7.14
C ASP A 347 -12.95 5.65 -8.02
N LYS A 348 -11.91 5.08 -7.42
CA LYS A 348 -10.79 4.47 -8.17
C LYS A 348 -11.26 3.36 -9.11
N TYR A 349 -12.09 2.45 -8.62
CA TYR A 349 -12.63 1.34 -9.43
C TYR A 349 -13.62 1.81 -10.49
N ASN A 350 -14.39 2.87 -10.19
CA ASN A 350 -15.30 3.47 -11.15
C ASN A 350 -14.59 3.99 -12.42
N ASN A 351 -13.33 4.38 -12.29
CA ASN A 351 -12.49 4.91 -13.37
C ASN A 351 -11.63 3.84 -14.08
N GLN A 352 -11.74 2.55 -13.71
CA GLN A 352 -10.98 1.48 -14.35
C GLN A 352 -11.76 0.83 -15.49
N GLU A 353 -11.10 0.60 -16.63
CA GLU A 353 -11.73 -0.11 -17.76
C GLU A 353 -12.00 -1.59 -17.45
N LYS A 354 -11.09 -2.22 -16.74
CA LYS A 354 -11.16 -3.64 -16.37
C LYS A 354 -10.98 -3.81 -14.87
N LEU A 355 -11.95 -4.47 -14.24
CA LEU A 355 -11.93 -4.78 -12.82
C LEU A 355 -11.47 -6.23 -12.60
N HIS A 356 -10.71 -6.44 -11.54
CA HIS A 356 -10.39 -7.79 -11.06
C HIS A 356 -11.55 -8.35 -10.23
N ASP A 357 -11.71 -9.67 -10.21
CA ASP A 357 -12.77 -10.35 -9.45
C ASP A 357 -12.78 -9.97 -7.96
N GLN A 358 -11.61 -9.68 -7.39
CA GLN A 358 -11.46 -9.23 -6.01
C GLN A 358 -12.22 -7.93 -5.70
N VAL A 359 -12.40 -7.04 -6.69
CA VAL A 359 -13.13 -5.79 -6.51
C VAL A 359 -14.60 -6.06 -6.18
N PHE A 360 -15.19 -7.09 -6.79
CA PHE A 360 -16.59 -7.44 -6.52
C PHE A 360 -16.77 -7.98 -5.10
N TRP A 361 -15.81 -8.76 -4.58
CA TRP A 361 -15.83 -9.22 -3.18
C TRP A 361 -15.70 -8.05 -2.19
N LEU A 362 -14.82 -7.10 -2.48
CA LEU A 362 -14.68 -5.88 -1.68
C LEU A 362 -16.01 -5.12 -1.62
N ILE A 363 -16.64 -4.91 -2.78
CA ILE A 363 -17.93 -4.22 -2.89
C ILE A 363 -19.03 -4.96 -2.12
N ASP A 364 -19.06 -6.29 -2.16
CA ASP A 364 -20.04 -7.09 -1.43
C ASP A 364 -19.90 -6.89 0.09
N VAL A 365 -18.68 -6.97 0.60
CA VAL A 365 -18.37 -6.73 2.01
C VAL A 365 -18.73 -5.29 2.43
N TRP A 366 -18.39 -4.30 1.63
CA TRP A 366 -18.72 -2.90 1.92
C TRP A 366 -20.20 -2.63 1.91
N PHE A 367 -20.94 -3.24 0.98
CA PHE A 367 -22.40 -3.13 0.90
C PHE A 367 -23.04 -3.67 2.17
N ASP A 368 -22.62 -4.85 2.62
CA ASP A 368 -23.13 -5.46 3.85
C ASP A 368 -22.76 -4.63 5.11
N ALA A 369 -21.53 -4.07 5.15
CA ALA A 369 -21.09 -3.19 6.23
C ALA A 369 -21.97 -1.93 6.35
N PHE A 370 -22.27 -1.27 5.22
CA PHE A 370 -23.12 -0.08 5.25
C PHE A 370 -24.60 -0.39 5.54
N ASN A 371 -25.11 -1.54 5.12
CA ASN A 371 -26.45 -1.99 5.52
C ASN A 371 -26.52 -2.18 7.05
N ASP A 372 -25.54 -2.87 7.62
CA ASP A 372 -25.48 -3.10 9.08
C ASP A 372 -25.37 -1.77 9.86
N LEU A 373 -24.59 -0.80 9.37
CA LEU A 373 -24.49 0.53 9.97
C LEU A 373 -25.81 1.29 9.95
N VAL A 374 -26.55 1.24 8.85
CA VAL A 374 -27.85 1.90 8.72
C VAL A 374 -28.87 1.24 9.63
N ASP A 375 -28.94 -0.09 9.64
CA ASP A 375 -29.89 -0.87 10.45
C ASP A 375 -29.68 -0.67 11.95
N LYS A 376 -28.42 -0.60 12.41
CA LYS A 376 -28.02 -0.37 13.80
C LYS A 376 -27.94 1.11 14.18
N LYS A 377 -28.35 2.04 13.31
CA LYS A 377 -28.24 3.49 13.51
C LYS A 377 -26.82 3.95 13.89
N GLY A 378 -25.81 3.26 13.35
CA GLY A 378 -24.40 3.57 13.55
C GLY A 378 -23.81 3.10 14.89
N GLN A 379 -24.53 2.35 15.72
CA GLN A 379 -24.01 1.73 16.94
C GLN A 379 -23.60 0.29 16.64
N THR A 380 -22.30 0.01 16.59
CA THR A 380 -21.77 -1.28 16.15
C THR A 380 -21.00 -2.03 17.23
N PHE A 381 -20.28 -1.32 18.10
CA PHE A 381 -19.47 -1.91 19.17
C PHE A 381 -20.01 -1.43 20.54
N GLU A 382 -20.37 -2.38 21.40
CA GLU A 382 -20.77 -2.14 22.79
C GLU A 382 -19.58 -2.26 23.76
#